data_6f224b33e0fe1cab9e41ddf387579977
#
_entry.id   6f224b33e0fe1cab9e41ddf387579977
#
_cell.length_a   1.000
_cell.length_b   1.000
_cell.length_c   1.000
_cell.angle_alpha   90.00
_cell.angle_beta   90.00
_cell.angle_gamma   90.00
#
_symmetry.space_group_name_H-M   'P 1'
#
loop_
_entity.id
_entity.type
_entity.pdbx_description
1 polymer ?
#
loop_
_entity_poly.entity_id
_entity_poly.type
_entity_poly.pdbx_seq_one_letter_code
_entity_poly.pdbx_strand_id
1 'polypeptide(L)'
;MVFLDEAGRFREHMRIDNLVDEETKDQFRDLIQRRRPDVIAIGGFSLNTTKLSQRVKETVGRKPPAEQAQSWGPDPPPPSPEGDLNIPVIYAQDEVARIYQHSKRAEEEFGALSTIARYCVGLARYVQSPLNEYAALGSDITAISFDEDCQQLVRFCGPGPAPNLTH
;
A
#
# COMPACT_ATOMS: atom_id res chain seq x y z
N MET A 1 6.18 -4.00 -7.12
CA MET A 1 6.46 -3.03 -6.03
C MET A 1 6.73 -1.66 -6.61
N VAL A 2 6.35 -0.61 -5.89
CA VAL A 2 6.56 0.80 -6.27
C VAL A 2 7.16 1.53 -5.07
N PHE A 3 8.08 2.45 -5.34
CA PHE A 3 8.62 3.38 -4.34
C PHE A 3 8.16 4.80 -4.64
N LEU A 4 7.57 5.47 -3.64
CA LEU A 4 7.22 6.89 -3.68
C LEU A 4 8.10 7.67 -2.69
N ASP A 5 8.33 8.94 -2.99
CA ASP A 5 8.96 9.85 -2.04
C ASP A 5 7.95 10.43 -1.04
N GLU A 6 8.43 11.25 -0.10
CA GLU A 6 7.61 11.92 0.93
C GLU A 6 6.48 12.78 0.35
N ALA A 7 6.63 13.28 -0.87
CA ALA A 7 5.62 14.08 -1.56
C ALA A 7 4.65 13.23 -2.42
N GLY A 8 4.69 11.91 -2.30
CA GLY A 8 3.83 11.00 -3.09
C GLY A 8 4.24 10.89 -4.56
N ARG A 9 5.44 11.34 -4.92
CA ARG A 9 5.94 11.27 -6.30
C ARG A 9 6.54 9.91 -6.58
N PHE A 10 6.17 9.34 -7.71
CA PHE A 10 6.74 8.10 -8.21
C PHE A 10 8.25 8.25 -8.48
N ARG A 11 9.04 7.35 -7.94
CA ARG A 11 10.50 7.32 -8.10
C ARG A 11 11.00 6.10 -8.83
N GLU A 12 10.48 4.94 -8.49
CA GLU A 12 10.97 3.68 -9.04
C GLU A 12 9.90 2.59 -8.92
N HIS A 13 9.92 1.64 -9.84
CA HIS A 13 9.17 0.41 -9.68
C HIS A 13 10.05 -0.79 -9.98
N MET A 14 9.76 -1.90 -9.31
CA MET A 14 10.36 -3.19 -9.56
C MET A 14 9.27 -4.26 -9.66
N ARG A 15 9.37 -5.09 -10.69
CA ARG A 15 8.51 -6.27 -10.79
C ARG A 15 9.12 -7.38 -9.95
N ILE A 16 8.34 -7.87 -9.00
CA ILE A 16 8.68 -9.01 -8.16
C ILE A 16 7.61 -10.07 -8.39
N ASP A 17 7.96 -11.13 -9.08
CA ASP A 17 7.03 -12.22 -9.35
C ASP A 17 7.00 -13.22 -8.19
N ASN A 18 8.13 -13.44 -7.53
CA ASN A 18 8.25 -14.36 -6.41
C ASN A 18 9.41 -13.97 -5.48
N LEU A 19 9.15 -13.88 -4.18
CA LEU A 19 10.17 -13.65 -3.14
C LEU A 19 10.69 -14.97 -2.55
N VAL A 20 10.81 -16.03 -3.35
CA VAL A 20 11.38 -17.31 -2.94
C VAL A 20 12.83 -17.42 -3.39
N ASP A 21 13.12 -16.93 -4.57
CA ASP A 21 14.45 -16.99 -5.17
C ASP A 21 15.41 -16.02 -4.49
N GLU A 22 16.63 -16.47 -4.16
CA GLU A 22 17.62 -15.64 -3.48
C GLU A 22 18.01 -14.41 -4.29
N GLU A 23 18.11 -14.53 -5.62
CA GLU A 23 18.39 -13.38 -6.50
C GLU A 23 17.34 -12.29 -6.37
N THR A 24 16.05 -12.67 -6.35
CA THR A 24 14.93 -11.72 -6.18
C THR A 24 14.92 -11.09 -4.78
N LYS A 25 15.27 -11.87 -3.75
CA LYS A 25 15.41 -11.35 -2.39
C LYS A 25 16.56 -10.35 -2.28
N ASP A 26 17.69 -10.64 -2.91
CA ASP A 26 18.85 -9.74 -2.89
C ASP A 26 18.56 -8.44 -3.63
N GLN A 27 17.91 -8.50 -4.79
CA GLN A 27 17.44 -7.31 -5.51
C GLN A 27 16.46 -6.48 -4.66
N PHE A 28 15.57 -7.16 -3.93
CA PHE A 28 14.63 -6.51 -3.03
C PHE A 28 15.36 -5.84 -1.85
N ARG A 29 16.31 -6.54 -1.21
CA ARG A 29 17.13 -5.99 -0.12
C ARG A 29 17.93 -4.77 -0.59
N ASP A 30 18.59 -4.87 -1.75
CA ASP A 30 19.36 -3.78 -2.34
C ASP A 30 18.48 -2.53 -2.57
N LEU A 31 17.27 -2.72 -3.10
CA LEU A 31 16.33 -1.62 -3.27
C LEU A 31 15.95 -0.98 -1.93
N ILE A 32 15.64 -1.79 -0.92
CA ILE A 32 15.26 -1.31 0.41
C ILE A 32 16.42 -0.57 1.09
N GLN A 33 17.64 -1.10 1.00
CA GLN A 33 18.84 -0.46 1.56
C GLN A 33 19.16 0.87 0.89
N ARG A 34 18.99 0.93 -0.43
CA ARG A 34 19.25 2.12 -1.23
C ARG A 34 18.19 3.21 -1.00
N ARG A 35 16.93 2.84 -0.86
CA ARG A 35 15.81 3.78 -0.76
C ARG A 35 15.39 4.10 0.67
N ARG A 36 15.66 3.19 1.62
CA ARG A 36 15.33 3.31 3.05
C ARG A 36 13.90 3.80 3.29
N PRO A 37 12.88 3.05 2.84
CA PRO A 37 11.51 3.45 3.05
C PRO A 37 11.15 3.41 4.53
N ASP A 38 10.31 4.34 4.98
CA ASP A 38 9.81 4.36 6.36
C ASP A 38 8.81 3.24 6.63
N VAL A 39 8.09 2.76 5.60
CA VAL A 39 7.07 1.73 5.71
C VAL A 39 6.94 0.95 4.41
N ILE A 40 6.61 -0.33 4.54
CA ILE A 40 6.23 -1.20 3.43
C ILE A 40 4.74 -1.51 3.57
N ALA A 41 3.94 -1.05 2.62
CA ALA A 41 2.51 -1.32 2.59
C ALA A 41 2.18 -2.48 1.64
N ILE A 42 1.32 -3.38 2.08
CA ILE A 42 0.80 -4.51 1.30
C ILE A 42 -0.72 -4.35 1.20
N GLY A 43 -1.24 -4.36 -0.02
CA GLY A 43 -2.66 -4.16 -0.28
C GLY A 43 -3.48 -5.44 -0.18
N GLY A 44 -4.68 -5.29 0.39
CA GLY A 44 -5.67 -6.34 0.51
C GLY A 44 -5.44 -7.28 1.69
N PHE A 45 -6.47 -8.10 1.94
CA PHE A 45 -6.52 -9.07 3.05
C PHE A 45 -6.85 -10.47 2.51
N SER A 46 -5.85 -11.17 2.01
CA SER A 46 -5.99 -12.53 1.51
C SER A 46 -4.91 -13.45 2.07
N LEU A 47 -5.09 -14.76 1.94
CA LEU A 47 -4.06 -15.74 2.33
C LEU A 47 -2.75 -15.51 1.56
N ASN A 48 -2.82 -15.05 0.32
CA ASN A 48 -1.64 -14.76 -0.48
C ASN A 48 -0.91 -13.50 0.03
N THR A 49 -1.66 -12.47 0.44
CA THR A 49 -1.12 -11.27 1.07
C THR A 49 -0.45 -11.58 2.39
N THR A 50 -1.02 -12.47 3.19
CA THR A 50 -0.42 -12.92 4.45
C THR A 50 0.92 -13.62 4.21
N LYS A 51 0.98 -14.55 3.25
CA LYS A 51 2.23 -15.21 2.86
C LYS A 51 3.27 -14.23 2.31
N LEU A 52 2.85 -13.27 1.50
CA LEU A 52 3.73 -12.22 0.99
C LEU A 52 4.28 -11.36 2.13
N SER A 53 3.43 -10.93 3.06
CA SER A 53 3.85 -10.15 4.23
C SER A 53 4.88 -10.89 5.07
N GLN A 54 4.67 -12.18 5.32
CA GLN A 54 5.63 -12.99 6.05
C GLN A 54 6.99 -13.04 5.34
N ARG A 55 7.01 -13.32 4.05
CA ARG A 55 8.25 -13.35 3.26
C ARG A 55 8.96 -11.99 3.23
N VAL A 56 8.21 -10.90 3.09
CA VAL A 56 8.77 -9.54 3.15
C VAL A 56 9.40 -9.29 4.53
N LYS A 57 8.71 -9.64 5.62
CA LYS A 57 9.24 -9.50 6.99
C LYS A 57 10.50 -10.32 7.22
N GLU A 58 10.54 -11.56 6.74
CA GLU A 58 11.72 -12.42 6.79
C GLU A 58 12.89 -11.82 6.01
N THR A 59 12.61 -11.25 4.82
CA THR A 59 13.65 -10.66 3.97
C THR A 59 14.21 -9.36 4.54
N VAL A 60 13.39 -8.57 5.25
CA VAL A 60 13.79 -7.32 5.91
C VAL A 60 14.42 -7.57 7.30
N GLY A 61 14.47 -8.81 7.77
CA GLY A 61 15.13 -9.18 9.04
C GLY A 61 14.26 -9.04 10.28
N ARG A 62 12.95 -8.76 10.15
CA ARG A 62 12.06 -8.62 11.31
C ARG A 62 11.65 -9.98 11.85
N LYS A 63 12.23 -10.40 12.97
CA LYS A 63 11.79 -11.60 13.69
C LYS A 63 10.33 -11.46 14.14
N PRO A 64 9.50 -12.54 14.01
CA PRO A 64 8.13 -12.52 14.50
C PRO A 64 8.09 -12.29 16.02
N PRO A 65 7.04 -11.63 16.55
CA PRO A 65 6.93 -11.30 17.97
C PRO A 65 7.01 -12.50 18.93
N ALA A 66 6.67 -13.72 18.44
CA ALA A 66 6.71 -14.95 19.20
C ALA A 66 8.14 -15.41 19.54
N GLU A 67 9.12 -15.08 18.71
CA GLU A 67 10.54 -15.43 18.99
C GLU A 67 11.18 -14.41 19.95
N GLN A 68 10.63 -13.19 20.04
CA GLN A 68 11.10 -12.19 20.99
C GLN A 68 10.59 -12.45 22.42
N ALA A 69 9.52 -13.23 22.57
CA ALA A 69 8.92 -13.53 23.89
C ALA A 69 9.67 -14.64 24.67
N GLN A 70 10.60 -15.36 24.06
CA GLN A 70 11.31 -16.48 24.72
C GLN A 70 12.67 -16.09 25.31
N SER A 71 13.11 -14.85 25.15
CA SER A 71 14.34 -14.34 25.78
C SER A 71 14.08 -13.71 27.14
N TRP A 72 13.55 -14.47 28.10
CA TRP A 72 13.52 -14.10 29.51
C TRP A 72 14.84 -14.54 30.15
N GLY A 73 15.95 -13.89 29.79
CA GLY A 73 17.24 -14.02 30.46
C GLY A 73 17.68 -12.65 30.97
N PRO A 74 18.52 -12.60 32.05
CA PRO A 74 19.04 -11.33 32.59
C PRO A 74 20.04 -10.64 31.66
N ASP A 75 20.42 -11.24 30.56
CA ASP A 75 21.35 -10.67 29.58
C ASP A 75 20.57 -9.94 28.49
N PRO A 76 20.98 -8.67 28.12
CA PRO A 76 20.41 -7.99 27.00
C PRO A 76 20.66 -8.84 25.72
N PRO A 77 19.68 -8.91 24.81
CA PRO A 77 19.85 -9.62 23.56
C PRO A 77 21.09 -9.08 22.83
N PRO A 78 21.89 -9.94 22.19
CA PRO A 78 23.04 -9.48 21.41
C PRO A 78 22.59 -8.46 20.37
N PRO A 79 23.39 -7.41 20.08
CA PRO A 79 23.07 -6.44 19.06
C PRO A 79 22.78 -7.18 17.75
N SER A 80 21.65 -6.87 17.14
CA SER A 80 21.25 -7.45 15.86
C SER A 80 22.39 -7.28 14.85
N PRO A 81 22.73 -8.29 14.06
CA PRO A 81 23.79 -8.16 13.06
C PRO A 81 23.47 -6.95 12.16
N GLU A 82 24.48 -6.16 11.87
CA GLU A 82 24.39 -4.98 11.02
C GLU A 82 23.70 -5.35 9.70
N GLY A 83 22.45 -4.91 9.53
CA GLY A 83 21.62 -5.24 8.36
C GLY A 83 20.12 -5.36 8.64
N ASP A 84 19.72 -5.36 9.90
CA ASP A 84 18.30 -5.41 10.27
C ASP A 84 17.67 -4.03 10.01
N LEU A 85 17.01 -3.87 8.87
CA LEU A 85 16.44 -2.60 8.43
C LEU A 85 15.22 -2.16 9.25
N ASN A 86 14.71 -3.03 10.12
CA ASN A 86 13.56 -2.81 11.04
C ASN A 86 12.42 -1.95 10.45
N ILE A 87 12.10 -2.13 9.17
CA ILE A 87 11.07 -1.37 8.47
C ILE A 87 9.70 -2.01 8.78
N PRO A 88 8.72 -1.25 9.26
CA PRO A 88 7.39 -1.75 9.51
C PRO A 88 6.72 -2.22 8.21
N VAL A 89 6.12 -3.42 8.25
CA VAL A 89 5.30 -3.96 7.15
C VAL A 89 3.86 -3.94 7.61
N ILE A 90 3.04 -3.16 6.93
CA ILE A 90 1.62 -2.96 7.25
C ILE A 90 0.72 -3.50 6.15
N TYR A 91 -0.51 -3.85 6.53
CA TYR A 91 -1.60 -4.09 5.58
C TYR A 91 -2.39 -2.81 5.39
N ALA A 92 -2.77 -2.53 4.16
CA ALA A 92 -3.61 -1.40 3.83
C ALA A 92 -4.86 -1.86 3.08
N GLN A 93 -5.97 -1.18 3.32
CA GLN A 93 -7.17 -1.32 2.52
C GLN A 93 -6.87 -0.89 1.09
N ASP A 94 -7.32 -1.67 0.13
CA ASP A 94 -6.91 -1.50 -1.26
C ASP A 94 -8.05 -1.04 -2.20
N GLU A 95 -9.22 -0.74 -1.66
CA GLU A 95 -10.39 -0.35 -2.44
C GLU A 95 -10.12 0.88 -3.29
N VAL A 96 -9.55 1.92 -2.71
CA VAL A 96 -9.15 3.14 -3.42
C VAL A 96 -8.14 2.82 -4.52
N ALA A 97 -7.15 1.98 -4.23
CA ALA A 97 -6.12 1.59 -5.19
C ALA A 97 -6.70 0.77 -6.35
N ARG A 98 -7.70 -0.09 -6.09
CA ARG A 98 -8.40 -0.86 -7.11
C ARG A 98 -9.24 0.00 -8.05
N ILE A 99 -9.84 1.07 -7.55
CA ILE A 99 -10.54 2.05 -8.38
C ILE A 99 -9.51 2.87 -9.17
N TYR A 100 -8.50 3.41 -8.50
CA TYR A 100 -7.48 4.25 -9.11
C TYR A 100 -6.79 3.57 -10.29
N GLN A 101 -6.39 2.29 -10.21
CA GLN A 101 -5.64 1.60 -11.26
C GLN A 101 -6.33 1.61 -12.64
N HIS A 102 -7.66 1.71 -12.67
CA HIS A 102 -8.47 1.75 -13.89
C HIS A 102 -9.01 3.14 -14.21
N SER A 103 -8.71 4.13 -13.38
CA SER A 103 -9.19 5.49 -13.55
C SER A 103 -8.46 6.19 -14.71
N LYS A 104 -9.16 7.16 -15.31
CA LYS A 104 -8.59 8.04 -16.33
C LYS A 104 -7.36 8.79 -15.81
N ARG A 105 -7.41 9.22 -14.53
CA ARG A 105 -6.28 9.85 -13.84
C ARG A 105 -5.02 8.95 -13.85
N ALA A 106 -5.16 7.66 -13.53
CA ALA A 106 -4.04 6.73 -13.53
C ALA A 106 -3.49 6.48 -14.94
N GLU A 107 -4.34 6.51 -15.95
CA GLU A 107 -3.92 6.39 -17.33
C GLU A 107 -3.17 7.62 -17.83
N GLU A 108 -3.66 8.81 -17.50
CA GLU A 108 -3.00 10.07 -17.85
C GLU A 108 -1.65 10.25 -17.13
N GLU A 109 -1.57 9.90 -15.84
CA GLU A 109 -0.34 10.03 -15.06
C GLU A 109 0.69 8.93 -15.37
N PHE A 110 0.24 7.69 -15.56
CA PHE A 110 1.07 6.49 -15.63
C PHE A 110 0.64 5.51 -16.73
N GLY A 111 0.26 6.00 -17.89
CA GLY A 111 -0.18 5.17 -19.03
C GLY A 111 0.85 4.12 -19.46
N ALA A 112 2.13 4.41 -19.31
CA ALA A 112 3.22 3.49 -19.64
C ALA A 112 3.42 2.38 -18.58
N LEU A 113 2.88 2.51 -17.38
CA LEU A 113 2.99 1.50 -16.34
C LEU A 113 1.90 0.43 -16.49
N SER A 114 2.21 -0.79 -16.04
CA SER A 114 1.22 -1.86 -15.95
C SER A 114 0.12 -1.50 -14.93
N THR A 115 -1.06 -2.10 -15.10
CA THR A 115 -2.20 -1.91 -14.18
C THR A 115 -1.82 -2.20 -12.73
N ILE A 116 -1.04 -3.26 -12.49
CA ILE A 116 -0.53 -3.61 -11.15
C ILE A 116 0.41 -2.51 -10.61
N ALA A 117 1.25 -1.92 -11.44
CA ALA A 117 2.11 -0.84 -10.99
C ALA A 117 1.30 0.42 -10.65
N ARG A 118 0.27 0.76 -11.43
CA ARG A 118 -0.69 1.83 -11.11
C ARG A 118 -1.43 1.55 -9.80
N TYR A 119 -1.88 0.31 -9.58
CA TYR A 119 -2.45 -0.12 -8.29
C TYR A 119 -1.50 0.14 -7.14
N CYS A 120 -0.22 -0.24 -7.27
CA CYS A 120 0.78 -0.01 -6.22
C CYS A 120 1.01 1.49 -5.96
N VAL A 121 0.97 2.34 -6.99
CA VAL A 121 1.05 3.80 -6.82
C VAL A 121 -0.15 4.32 -6.02
N GLY A 122 -1.38 3.93 -6.41
CA GLY A 122 -2.60 4.31 -5.71
C GLY A 122 -2.59 3.87 -4.24
N LEU A 123 -2.15 2.63 -3.97
CA LEU A 123 -2.04 2.10 -2.63
C LEU A 123 -1.04 2.89 -1.77
N ALA A 124 0.12 3.20 -2.31
CA ALA A 124 1.15 3.91 -1.58
C ALA A 124 0.74 5.37 -1.29
N ARG A 125 0.10 6.06 -2.24
CA ARG A 125 -0.48 7.39 -2.03
C ARG A 125 -1.60 7.38 -0.99
N TYR A 126 -2.46 6.35 -1.04
CA TYR A 126 -3.52 6.17 -0.05
C TYR A 126 -2.95 6.02 1.36
N VAL A 127 -1.88 5.24 1.54
CA VAL A 127 -1.23 5.08 2.84
C VAL A 127 -0.60 6.40 3.33
N GLN A 128 -0.04 7.19 2.43
CA GLN A 128 0.55 8.49 2.78
C GLN A 128 -0.51 9.55 3.10
N SER A 129 -1.57 9.62 2.34
CA SER A 129 -2.61 10.64 2.48
C SER A 129 -3.99 10.12 2.08
N PRO A 130 -4.67 9.35 2.97
CA PRO A 130 -5.96 8.74 2.66
C PRO A 130 -7.02 9.75 2.19
N LEU A 131 -7.14 10.87 2.89
CA LEU A 131 -8.15 11.89 2.59
C LEU A 131 -7.97 12.49 1.19
N ASN A 132 -6.73 12.72 0.76
CA ASN A 132 -6.48 13.24 -0.57
C ASN A 132 -6.87 12.25 -1.66
N GLU A 133 -6.60 10.96 -1.44
CA GLU A 133 -6.95 9.93 -2.42
C GLU A 133 -8.47 9.66 -2.45
N TYR A 134 -9.16 9.72 -1.31
CA TYR A 134 -10.63 9.70 -1.29
C TYR A 134 -11.24 10.90 -2.03
N ALA A 135 -10.74 12.10 -1.78
CA ALA A 135 -11.21 13.30 -2.47
C ALA A 135 -10.95 13.24 -3.99
N ALA A 136 -9.83 12.64 -4.39
CA ALA A 136 -9.45 12.49 -5.79
C ALA A 136 -10.30 11.48 -6.58
N LEU A 137 -11.04 10.59 -5.89
CA LEU A 137 -11.98 9.67 -6.54
C LEU A 137 -13.19 10.41 -7.13
N GLY A 138 -13.59 11.57 -6.57
CA GLY A 138 -14.75 12.30 -7.03
C GLY A 138 -16.02 11.43 -6.98
N SER A 139 -16.69 11.27 -8.13
CA SER A 139 -17.90 10.43 -8.25
C SER A 139 -17.63 8.93 -8.01
N ASP A 140 -16.42 8.46 -8.23
CA ASP A 140 -16.06 7.05 -8.13
C ASP A 140 -16.03 6.57 -6.66
N ILE A 141 -16.09 7.49 -5.70
CA ILE A 141 -16.21 7.18 -4.26
C ILE A 141 -17.42 6.29 -3.97
N THR A 142 -18.47 6.36 -4.77
CA THR A 142 -19.67 5.54 -4.61
C THR A 142 -19.44 4.05 -4.90
N ALA A 143 -18.33 3.71 -5.54
CA ALA A 143 -17.94 2.32 -5.79
C ALA A 143 -17.27 1.66 -4.57
N ILE A 144 -16.93 2.43 -3.53
CA ILE A 144 -16.38 1.91 -2.30
C ILE A 144 -17.53 1.37 -1.45
N SER A 145 -17.37 0.15 -0.94
CA SER A 145 -18.31 -0.44 0.01
C SER A 145 -18.12 0.20 1.38
N PHE A 146 -19.02 1.08 1.75
CA PHE A 146 -19.18 1.56 3.11
C PHE A 146 -20.25 0.73 3.84
N ASP A 147 -20.27 0.78 5.16
CA ASP A 147 -21.41 0.29 5.93
C ASP A 147 -22.72 0.96 5.46
N GLU A 148 -23.85 0.26 5.58
CA GLU A 148 -25.14 0.73 5.03
C GLU A 148 -25.47 2.16 5.45
N ASP A 149 -25.19 2.54 6.69
CA ASP A 149 -25.42 3.87 7.22
C ASP A 149 -24.57 4.94 6.52
N CYS A 150 -23.32 4.61 6.19
CA CYS A 150 -22.42 5.50 5.46
C CYS A 150 -22.83 5.67 3.99
N GLN A 151 -23.37 4.62 3.36
CA GLN A 151 -23.86 4.69 1.98
C GLN A 151 -25.04 5.64 1.83
N GLN A 152 -25.90 5.75 2.84
CA GLN A 152 -27.02 6.70 2.85
C GLN A 152 -26.52 8.16 2.86
N LEU A 153 -25.48 8.47 3.60
CA LEU A 153 -24.88 9.81 3.64
C LEU A 153 -24.33 10.26 2.27
N VAL A 154 -23.68 9.34 1.55
CA VAL A 154 -23.14 9.61 0.21
C VAL A 154 -24.25 9.91 -0.80
N ARG A 155 -25.42 9.26 -0.69
CA ARG A 155 -26.57 9.52 -1.56
C ARG A 155 -27.19 10.91 -1.33
N PHE A 156 -27.13 11.44 -0.11
CA PHE A 156 -27.65 12.76 0.23
C PHE A 156 -26.75 13.91 -0.24
N CYS A 157 -25.45 13.64 -0.46
CA CYS A 157 -24.49 14.63 -0.95
C CYS A 157 -24.40 14.70 -2.49
N GLY A 158 -25.21 13.93 -3.21
CA GLY A 158 -25.32 14.03 -4.66
C GLY A 158 -25.94 15.38 -5.07
N PRO A 159 -25.62 15.92 -6.27
CA PRO A 159 -26.25 17.13 -6.74
C PRO A 159 -27.78 16.96 -6.77
N GLY A 160 -28.47 17.75 -5.97
CA GLY A 160 -29.93 17.75 -5.95
C GLY A 160 -30.49 17.97 -7.36
N PRO A 161 -31.72 17.51 -7.64
CA PRO A 161 -32.34 17.74 -8.94
C PRO A 161 -32.32 19.22 -9.23
N ALA A 162 -31.84 19.58 -10.42
CA ALA A 162 -31.83 20.96 -10.88
C ALA A 162 -33.25 21.53 -10.77
N PRO A 163 -33.44 22.75 -10.25
CA PRO A 163 -34.77 23.37 -10.19
C PRO A 163 -35.34 23.50 -11.61
N ASN A 164 -36.48 22.87 -11.84
CA ASN A 164 -37.23 23.05 -13.09
C ASN A 164 -37.60 24.53 -13.23
N LEU A 165 -36.84 25.24 -14.03
CA LEU A 165 -37.26 26.56 -14.54
C LEU A 165 -38.31 26.34 -15.63
N THR A 166 -39.55 26.22 -15.22
CA THR A 166 -40.70 26.39 -16.14
C THR A 166 -41.01 27.86 -16.21
N HIS A 167 -40.80 28.42 -17.40
CA HIS A 167 -41.43 29.68 -17.84
C HIS A 167 -42.85 29.44 -18.32
#